data_34949592ff4eeb448131a3c13ce00d7b
#
_entry.id   34949592ff4eeb448131a3c13ce00d7b
#
_cell.length_a   1.000
_cell.length_b   1.000
_cell.length_c   1.000
_cell.angle_alpha   90.00
_cell.angle_beta   90.00
_cell.angle_gamma   90.00
#
_symmetry.space_group_name_H-M   'P 1'
#
loop_
_entity.id
_entity.type
_entity.pdbx_description
1 polymer ?
#
loop_
_entity_poly.entity_id
_entity_poly.type
_entity_poly.pdbx_seq_one_letter_code
_entity_poly.pdbx_strand_id
1 'polypeptide(L)'
;MMSVKNAALLGASAIGFVLVLLAAAPATASGPDSTPAEQAQTQQLNQNISNGNAAADGQNAENNAAYQAQQARYQEQLAVYKASQTNFEERAMRYEAARDRYIAGHARYHRDAWPASYEQRLIVDTNDLLGANVHTSNGRTIGHVVEIALASGRVDALRVTLDRNRGDVWIESADLRFDADKKVVMTSLDRRDLYVMTRETY
;
A
#
# COMPACT_ATOMS: atom_id res chain seq x y z
N MET A 1 -14.72 -2.61 23.54
CA MET A 1 -16.00 -2.45 22.83
C MET A 1 -16.10 -1.00 22.40
N MET A 2 -15.57 -0.65 21.24
CA MET A 2 -15.75 0.67 20.62
C MET A 2 -16.03 0.46 19.16
N SER A 3 -17.30 0.69 18.81
CA SER A 3 -17.83 0.59 17.45
C SER A 3 -17.48 1.85 16.69
N VAL A 4 -16.62 1.74 15.68
CA VAL A 4 -16.37 2.83 14.73
C VAL A 4 -17.32 2.63 13.55
N LYS A 5 -18.40 3.42 13.54
CA LYS A 5 -19.29 3.54 12.39
C LYS A 5 -18.63 4.40 11.34
N ASN A 6 -18.08 3.80 10.29
CA ASN A 6 -17.70 4.52 9.09
C ASN A 6 -18.95 4.82 8.27
N ALA A 7 -19.37 6.08 8.32
CA ALA A 7 -20.38 6.61 7.43
C ALA A 7 -19.73 6.87 6.06
N ALA A 8 -19.98 5.99 5.10
CA ALA A 8 -19.68 6.24 3.69
C ALA A 8 -20.70 7.23 3.15
N LEU A 9 -20.29 8.47 2.94
CA LEU A 9 -21.04 9.45 2.16
C LEU A 9 -20.86 9.13 0.66
N LEU A 10 -21.77 8.34 0.13
CA LEU A 10 -21.97 8.19 -1.30
C LEU A 10 -22.74 9.43 -1.79
N GLY A 11 -21.99 10.43 -2.23
CA GLY A 11 -22.53 11.54 -2.99
C GLY A 11 -22.88 11.08 -4.41
N ALA A 12 -24.08 10.55 -4.61
CA ALA A 12 -24.64 10.32 -5.92
C ALA A 12 -25.04 11.67 -6.52
N SER A 13 -24.13 12.29 -7.28
CA SER A 13 -24.47 13.43 -8.14
C SER A 13 -25.21 12.89 -9.36
N ALA A 14 -26.52 12.82 -9.26
CA ALA A 14 -27.41 12.56 -10.40
C ALA A 14 -27.37 13.80 -11.29
N ILE A 15 -26.47 13.81 -12.28
CA ILE A 15 -26.55 14.73 -13.42
C ILE A 15 -27.70 14.22 -14.27
N GLY A 16 -28.85 14.83 -14.06
CA GLY A 16 -30.01 14.60 -14.89
C GLY A 16 -29.73 15.10 -16.31
N PHE A 17 -29.45 14.18 -17.20
CA PHE A 17 -29.48 14.42 -18.63
C PHE A 17 -30.94 14.62 -19.04
N VAL A 18 -31.37 15.86 -19.17
CA VAL A 18 -32.58 16.18 -19.90
C VAL A 18 -32.22 16.02 -21.38
N LEU A 19 -32.48 14.83 -21.89
CA LEU A 19 -32.43 14.58 -23.32
C LEU A 19 -33.69 15.24 -23.93
N VAL A 20 -33.57 16.49 -24.29
CA VAL A 20 -34.59 17.12 -25.17
C VAL A 20 -34.36 16.57 -26.56
N LEU A 21 -34.99 15.44 -26.84
CA LEU A 21 -35.19 14.99 -28.22
C LEU A 21 -36.13 15.96 -28.89
N LEU A 22 -35.60 17.08 -29.39
CA LEU A 22 -36.24 17.79 -30.46
C LEU A 22 -36.13 16.90 -31.71
N ALA A 23 -37.15 16.11 -31.95
CA ALA A 23 -37.33 15.50 -33.26
C ALA A 23 -37.51 16.66 -34.26
N ALA A 24 -36.38 17.14 -34.80
CA ALA A 24 -36.41 17.99 -35.97
C ALA A 24 -36.90 17.12 -37.13
N ALA A 25 -38.20 17.12 -37.34
CA ALA A 25 -38.74 16.63 -38.61
C ALA A 25 -38.00 17.39 -39.71
N PRO A 26 -37.50 16.71 -40.75
CA PRO A 26 -36.89 17.41 -41.87
C PRO A 26 -37.99 18.33 -42.44
N ALA A 27 -37.78 19.62 -42.29
CA ALA A 27 -38.64 20.58 -42.94
C ALA A 27 -38.40 20.53 -44.45
N THR A 28 -39.02 19.57 -45.11
CA THR A 28 -39.18 19.57 -46.59
C THR A 28 -40.30 20.51 -46.92
N ALA A 29 -40.13 21.77 -46.64
CA ALA A 29 -41.02 22.83 -47.12
C ALA A 29 -40.24 23.67 -48.14
N SER A 30 -39.87 23.03 -49.22
CA SER A 30 -39.61 23.76 -50.45
C SER A 30 -40.93 23.81 -51.23
N GLY A 31 -41.83 24.65 -50.74
CA GLY A 31 -42.98 25.07 -51.63
C GLY A 31 -42.36 25.85 -52.77
N PRO A 32 -43.05 25.83 -53.96
CA PRO A 32 -42.57 26.52 -55.17
C PRO A 32 -42.47 28.03 -55.01
N ASP A 33 -42.88 28.61 -53.89
CA ASP A 33 -42.97 30.04 -53.63
C ASP A 33 -41.97 30.59 -52.57
N SER A 34 -40.96 29.79 -52.15
CA SER A 34 -39.96 30.31 -51.20
C SER A 34 -39.00 31.30 -51.87
N THR A 35 -38.87 32.48 -51.27
CA THR A 35 -38.01 33.53 -51.80
C THR A 35 -36.52 33.14 -51.65
N PRO A 36 -35.63 33.65 -52.51
CA PRO A 36 -34.18 33.38 -52.37
C PRO A 36 -33.63 33.73 -51.01
N ALA A 37 -34.18 34.71 -50.30
CA ALA A 37 -33.82 35.13 -48.97
C ALA A 37 -34.20 34.07 -47.92
N GLU A 38 -35.36 33.46 -47.99
CA GLU A 38 -35.84 32.38 -47.12
C GLU A 38 -34.97 31.08 -47.29
N GLN A 39 -34.61 30.80 -48.55
CA GLN A 39 -33.74 29.68 -48.84
C GLN A 39 -32.33 29.87 -48.23
N ALA A 40 -31.75 31.08 -48.38
CA ALA A 40 -30.47 31.41 -47.78
C ALA A 40 -30.50 31.32 -46.24
N GLN A 41 -31.57 31.78 -45.61
CA GLN A 41 -31.75 31.73 -44.17
C GLN A 41 -31.87 30.28 -43.66
N THR A 42 -32.60 29.43 -44.39
CA THR A 42 -32.74 28.00 -44.07
C THR A 42 -31.39 27.27 -44.20
N GLN A 43 -30.62 27.58 -45.24
CA GLN A 43 -29.27 27.03 -45.42
C GLN A 43 -28.33 27.43 -44.27
N GLN A 44 -28.36 28.70 -43.87
CA GLN A 44 -27.57 29.21 -42.77
C GLN A 44 -27.92 28.54 -41.41
N LEU A 45 -29.22 28.34 -41.16
CA LEU A 45 -29.72 27.65 -39.98
C LEU A 45 -29.26 26.20 -39.96
N ASN A 46 -29.34 25.47 -41.06
CA ASN A 46 -28.90 24.11 -41.18
C ASN A 46 -27.39 23.96 -40.97
N GLN A 47 -26.58 24.92 -41.49
CA GLN A 47 -25.18 24.94 -41.24
C GLN A 47 -24.84 25.18 -39.75
N ASN A 48 -25.54 26.09 -39.09
CA ASN A 48 -25.37 26.37 -37.68
C ASN A 48 -25.71 25.14 -36.81
N ILE A 49 -26.79 24.44 -37.12
CA ILE A 49 -27.22 23.21 -36.45
C ILE A 49 -26.15 22.12 -36.68
N SER A 50 -25.67 21.94 -37.90
CA SER A 50 -24.65 20.96 -38.22
C SER A 50 -23.34 21.23 -37.46
N ASN A 51 -22.89 22.48 -37.39
CA ASN A 51 -21.70 22.88 -36.65
C ASN A 51 -21.92 22.69 -35.15
N GLY A 52 -23.08 23.01 -34.62
CA GLY A 52 -23.43 22.78 -33.21
C GLY A 52 -23.42 21.30 -32.83
N ASN A 53 -23.97 20.47 -33.69
CA ASN A 53 -23.95 19.01 -33.47
C ASN A 53 -22.51 18.44 -33.51
N ALA A 54 -21.69 18.86 -34.47
CA ALA A 54 -20.31 18.44 -34.55
C ALA A 54 -19.48 18.85 -33.32
N ALA A 55 -19.72 20.06 -32.78
CA ALA A 55 -19.09 20.53 -31.56
C ALA A 55 -19.55 19.69 -30.33
N ALA A 56 -20.85 19.37 -30.24
CA ALA A 56 -21.38 18.54 -29.17
C ALA A 56 -20.84 17.11 -29.22
N ASP A 57 -20.73 16.53 -30.42
CA ASP A 57 -20.14 15.20 -30.61
C ASP A 57 -18.67 15.18 -30.23
N GLY A 58 -17.91 16.23 -30.54
CA GLY A 58 -16.54 16.40 -30.12
C GLY A 58 -16.40 16.43 -28.58
N GLN A 59 -17.21 17.24 -27.91
CA GLN A 59 -17.23 17.30 -26.44
C GLN A 59 -17.62 15.98 -25.80
N ASN A 60 -18.59 15.27 -26.35
CA ASN A 60 -18.98 13.96 -25.86
C ASN A 60 -17.86 12.93 -26.01
N ALA A 61 -17.14 12.96 -27.13
CA ALA A 61 -15.97 12.09 -27.33
C ALA A 61 -14.86 12.37 -26.33
N GLU A 62 -14.55 13.65 -26.07
CA GLU A 62 -13.56 14.05 -25.06
C GLU A 62 -13.97 13.63 -23.64
N ASN A 63 -15.23 13.86 -23.27
CA ASN A 63 -15.77 13.46 -21.97
C ASN A 63 -15.72 11.94 -21.78
N ASN A 64 -16.06 11.18 -22.79
CA ASN A 64 -15.98 9.72 -22.77
C ASN A 64 -14.52 9.24 -22.64
N ALA A 65 -13.58 9.85 -23.35
CA ALA A 65 -12.17 9.53 -23.23
C ALA A 65 -11.62 9.86 -21.82
N ALA A 66 -12.01 11.01 -21.28
CA ALA A 66 -11.63 11.41 -19.92
C ALA A 66 -12.19 10.43 -18.86
N TYR A 67 -13.45 10.02 -19.01
CA TYR A 67 -14.07 9.03 -18.12
C TYR A 67 -13.37 7.67 -18.18
N GLN A 68 -13.07 7.19 -19.39
CA GLN A 68 -12.32 5.93 -19.55
C GLN A 68 -10.92 6.00 -18.94
N ALA A 69 -10.22 7.14 -19.13
CA ALA A 69 -8.92 7.36 -18.52
C ALA A 69 -8.98 7.37 -16.99
N GLN A 70 -10.03 7.99 -16.42
CA GLN A 70 -10.26 7.98 -14.98
C GLN A 70 -10.54 6.58 -14.43
N GLN A 71 -11.37 5.81 -15.15
CA GLN A 71 -11.62 4.41 -14.78
C GLN A 71 -10.38 3.55 -14.83
N ALA A 72 -9.55 3.71 -15.87
CA ALA A 72 -8.28 2.98 -15.97
C ALA A 72 -7.35 3.28 -14.77
N ARG A 73 -7.19 4.56 -14.40
CA ARG A 73 -6.42 4.97 -13.22
C ARG A 73 -6.97 4.37 -11.92
N TYR A 74 -8.28 4.34 -11.76
CA TYR A 74 -8.92 3.74 -10.59
C TYR A 74 -8.63 2.23 -10.49
N GLN A 75 -8.71 1.52 -11.62
CA GLN A 75 -8.38 0.08 -11.67
C GLN A 75 -6.90 -0.17 -11.35
N GLU A 76 -6.01 0.67 -11.85
CA GLU A 76 -4.58 0.60 -11.52
C GLU A 76 -4.33 0.80 -10.02
N GLN A 77 -4.96 1.82 -9.41
CA GLN A 77 -4.86 2.07 -7.96
C GLN A 77 -5.40 0.89 -7.14
N LEU A 78 -6.51 0.29 -7.56
CA LEU A 78 -7.05 -0.91 -6.91
C LEU A 78 -6.10 -2.11 -7.02
N ALA A 79 -5.45 -2.28 -8.16
CA ALA A 79 -4.47 -3.35 -8.35
C ALA A 79 -3.26 -3.18 -7.43
N VAL A 80 -2.73 -1.95 -7.34
CA VAL A 80 -1.62 -1.61 -6.43
C VAL A 80 -2.02 -1.84 -4.96
N TYR A 81 -3.22 -1.42 -4.58
CA TYR A 81 -3.73 -1.62 -3.22
C TYR A 81 -3.85 -3.11 -2.87
N LYS A 82 -4.44 -3.92 -3.76
CA LYS A 82 -4.56 -5.36 -3.58
C LYS A 82 -3.19 -6.04 -3.48
N ALA A 83 -2.25 -5.67 -4.35
CA ALA A 83 -0.89 -6.20 -4.29
C ALA A 83 -0.19 -5.85 -2.97
N SER A 84 -0.41 -4.64 -2.45
CA SER A 84 0.11 -4.22 -1.15
C SER A 84 -0.49 -5.03 0.00
N GLN A 85 -1.80 -5.29 -0.01
CA GLN A 85 -2.46 -6.12 0.99
C GLN A 85 -1.93 -7.57 0.98
N THR A 86 -1.85 -8.19 -0.21
CA THR A 86 -1.31 -9.55 -0.34
C THR A 86 0.12 -9.63 0.19
N ASN A 87 0.96 -8.65 -0.13
CA ASN A 87 2.34 -8.60 0.36
C ASN A 87 2.39 -8.48 1.90
N PHE A 88 1.49 -7.67 2.48
CA PHE A 88 1.39 -7.55 3.93
C PHE A 88 0.97 -8.88 4.59
N GLU A 89 -0.05 -9.55 4.05
CA GLU A 89 -0.53 -10.84 4.55
C GLU A 89 0.56 -11.93 4.45
N GLU A 90 1.27 -12.00 3.33
CA GLU A 90 2.39 -12.94 3.18
C GLU A 90 3.51 -12.68 4.20
N ARG A 91 3.83 -11.41 4.47
CA ARG A 91 4.85 -11.06 5.48
C ARG A 91 4.39 -11.43 6.88
N ALA A 92 3.11 -11.20 7.20
CA ALA A 92 2.53 -11.59 8.48
C ALA A 92 2.59 -13.12 8.67
N MET A 93 2.20 -13.91 7.67
CA MET A 93 2.28 -15.37 7.74
C MET A 93 3.72 -15.89 7.90
N ARG A 94 4.68 -15.29 7.19
CA ARG A 94 6.10 -15.65 7.35
C ARG A 94 6.61 -15.34 8.76
N TYR A 95 6.20 -14.20 9.31
CA TYR A 95 6.54 -13.83 10.67
C TYR A 95 5.97 -14.82 11.69
N GLU A 96 4.68 -15.15 11.60
CA GLU A 96 4.03 -16.11 12.50
C GLU A 96 4.70 -17.48 12.42
N ALA A 97 4.99 -17.98 11.23
CA ALA A 97 5.68 -19.26 11.06
C ALA A 97 7.11 -19.25 11.64
N ALA A 98 7.83 -18.15 11.50
CA ALA A 98 9.17 -18.01 12.06
C ALA A 98 9.12 -17.91 13.59
N ARG A 99 8.15 -17.18 14.14
CA ARG A 99 7.89 -17.08 15.57
C ARG A 99 7.55 -18.41 16.20
N ASP A 100 6.65 -19.18 15.59
CA ASP A 100 6.28 -20.51 16.11
C ASP A 100 7.49 -21.46 16.16
N ARG A 101 8.33 -21.42 15.14
CA ARG A 101 9.57 -22.20 15.13
C ARG A 101 10.54 -21.74 16.23
N TYR A 102 10.66 -20.42 16.41
CA TYR A 102 11.48 -19.85 17.46
C TYR A 102 10.97 -20.29 18.83
N ILE A 103 9.68 -20.17 19.11
CA ILE A 103 9.07 -20.61 20.37
C ILE A 103 9.30 -22.11 20.60
N ALA A 104 9.07 -22.93 19.59
CA ALA A 104 9.30 -24.39 19.64
C ALA A 104 10.80 -24.73 19.88
N GLY A 105 11.71 -23.93 19.33
CA GLY A 105 13.15 -24.05 19.50
C GLY A 105 13.72 -23.39 20.76
N HIS A 106 12.93 -22.52 21.41
CA HIS A 106 13.41 -21.59 22.45
C HIS A 106 14.19 -22.28 23.58
N ALA A 107 13.76 -23.46 24.01
CA ALA A 107 14.45 -24.24 25.07
C ALA A 107 15.79 -24.83 24.63
N ARG A 108 16.05 -24.92 23.31
CA ARG A 108 17.27 -25.54 22.75
C ARG A 108 18.41 -24.54 22.56
N TYR A 109 18.07 -23.24 22.45
CA TYR A 109 19.05 -22.22 22.18
C TYR A 109 19.77 -21.76 23.45
N HIS A 110 21.09 -21.67 23.37
CA HIS A 110 21.88 -21.19 24.48
C HIS A 110 21.79 -19.67 24.62
N ARG A 111 21.58 -19.22 25.86
CA ARG A 111 21.53 -17.81 26.21
C ARG A 111 22.67 -17.47 27.14
N ASP A 112 23.45 -16.53 26.70
CA ASP A 112 24.47 -15.94 27.55
C ASP A 112 23.84 -15.00 28.60
N ALA A 113 24.50 -14.85 29.72
CA ALA A 113 24.13 -13.85 30.70
C ALA A 113 24.28 -12.44 30.10
N TRP A 114 23.34 -11.56 30.43
CA TRP A 114 23.48 -10.17 30.04
C TRP A 114 24.65 -9.49 30.72
N PRO A 115 25.46 -8.68 30.01
CA PRO A 115 26.38 -7.76 30.68
C PRO A 115 25.60 -6.82 31.61
N ALA A 116 26.12 -6.53 32.80
CA ALA A 116 25.43 -5.74 33.82
C ALA A 116 24.86 -4.39 33.28
N SER A 117 25.56 -3.77 32.34
CA SER A 117 25.10 -2.52 31.68
C SER A 117 23.89 -2.68 30.80
N TYR A 118 23.46 -3.93 30.47
CA TYR A 118 22.34 -4.23 29.58
C TYR A 118 21.13 -4.92 30.27
N GLU A 119 21.29 -5.35 31.52
CA GLU A 119 20.21 -6.10 32.24
C GLU A 119 18.86 -5.36 32.22
N GLN A 120 18.88 -4.04 32.36
CA GLN A 120 17.66 -3.21 32.45
C GLN A 120 17.31 -2.47 31.15
N ARG A 121 18.07 -2.66 30.08
CA ARG A 121 17.88 -1.95 28.81
C ARG A 121 16.88 -2.67 27.92
N LEU A 122 15.59 -2.56 28.25
CA LEU A 122 14.52 -3.12 27.44
C LEU A 122 14.33 -2.31 26.15
N ILE A 123 13.83 -2.97 25.10
CA ILE A 123 13.41 -2.30 23.89
C ILE A 123 12.04 -1.63 24.17
N VAL A 124 12.03 -0.33 24.34
CA VAL A 124 10.82 0.46 24.68
C VAL A 124 10.36 1.26 23.47
N ASP A 125 11.29 1.69 22.62
CA ASP A 125 11.04 2.56 21.47
C ASP A 125 11.43 1.86 20.16
N THR A 126 10.66 2.14 19.09
CA THR A 126 10.94 1.65 17.74
C THR A 126 11.87 2.58 16.97
N ASN A 127 12.03 3.82 17.44
CA ASN A 127 12.93 4.78 16.84
C ASN A 127 14.37 4.27 16.91
N ASP A 128 15.10 4.44 15.85
CA ASP A 128 16.50 4.04 15.74
C ASP A 128 16.82 2.52 15.76
N LEU A 129 15.80 1.65 15.82
CA LEU A 129 16.02 0.20 15.74
C LEU A 129 16.31 -0.27 14.31
N LEU A 130 15.61 0.31 13.32
CA LEU A 130 15.80 -0.09 11.93
C LEU A 130 17.21 0.32 11.47
N GLY A 131 17.94 -0.65 10.92
CA GLY A 131 19.35 -0.45 10.52
C GLY A 131 20.35 -0.49 11.68
N ALA A 132 19.91 -0.63 12.94
CA ALA A 132 20.81 -0.77 14.09
C ALA A 132 21.65 -2.04 13.97
N ASN A 133 22.93 -1.95 14.37
CA ASN A 133 23.80 -3.11 14.44
C ASN A 133 23.37 -4.04 15.56
N VAL A 134 23.44 -5.35 15.30
CA VAL A 134 23.14 -6.38 16.30
C VAL A 134 24.42 -7.04 16.75
N HIS A 135 24.60 -7.08 18.08
CA HIS A 135 25.76 -7.67 18.74
C HIS A 135 25.33 -8.84 19.62
N THR A 136 26.17 -9.83 19.75
CA THR A 136 26.04 -10.86 20.80
C THR A 136 26.48 -10.30 22.16
N SER A 137 26.17 -11.01 23.26
CA SER A 137 26.51 -10.66 24.62
C SER A 137 28.04 -10.38 24.83
N ASN A 138 28.88 -11.02 24.03
CA ASN A 138 30.32 -10.80 24.02
C ASN A 138 30.80 -9.63 23.14
N GLY A 139 29.87 -8.80 22.63
CA GLY A 139 30.16 -7.58 21.87
C GLY A 139 30.51 -7.79 20.40
N ARG A 140 30.38 -9.01 19.87
CA ARG A 140 30.64 -9.25 18.44
C ARG A 140 29.47 -8.85 17.59
N THR A 141 29.68 -8.06 16.54
CA THR A 141 28.66 -7.76 15.54
C THR A 141 28.30 -9.03 14.77
N ILE A 142 27.01 -9.25 14.58
CA ILE A 142 26.46 -10.41 13.88
C ILE A 142 25.56 -10.04 12.70
N GLY A 143 25.12 -8.79 12.60
CA GLY A 143 24.23 -8.33 11.56
C GLY A 143 23.59 -6.99 11.87
N HIS A 144 22.47 -6.70 11.21
CA HIS A 144 21.69 -5.48 11.42
C HIS A 144 20.19 -5.75 11.32
N VAL A 145 19.41 -4.89 11.97
CA VAL A 145 17.94 -4.95 11.97
C VAL A 145 17.38 -4.49 10.63
N VAL A 146 16.53 -5.31 10.02
CA VAL A 146 15.88 -5.01 8.74
C VAL A 146 14.37 -4.88 8.84
N GLU A 147 13.76 -5.42 9.91
CA GLU A 147 12.31 -5.32 10.10
C GLU A 147 11.97 -5.39 11.60
N ILE A 148 10.86 -4.75 11.97
CA ILE A 148 10.36 -4.70 13.34
C ILE A 148 8.95 -5.28 13.34
N ALA A 149 8.71 -6.31 14.13
CA ALA A 149 7.37 -6.82 14.39
C ALA A 149 6.81 -6.20 15.68
N LEU A 150 5.57 -5.75 15.60
CA LEU A 150 4.87 -5.14 16.74
C LEU A 150 3.69 -6.00 17.15
N ALA A 151 3.54 -6.19 18.47
CA ALA A 151 2.33 -6.73 19.08
C ALA A 151 1.79 -5.72 20.09
N SER A 152 0.52 -5.32 19.93
CA SER A 152 -0.13 -4.33 20.80
C SER A 152 0.64 -3.02 20.96
N GLY A 153 1.31 -2.58 19.89
CA GLY A 153 2.10 -1.32 19.86
C GLY A 153 3.47 -1.41 20.52
N ARG A 154 3.92 -2.60 20.90
CA ARG A 154 5.25 -2.86 21.46
C ARG A 154 6.06 -3.72 20.52
N VAL A 155 7.38 -3.60 20.57
CA VAL A 155 8.28 -4.48 19.82
C VAL A 155 8.13 -5.91 20.36
N ASP A 156 7.70 -6.82 19.49
CA ASP A 156 7.56 -8.25 19.78
C ASP A 156 8.79 -9.01 19.32
N ALA A 157 9.28 -8.73 18.12
CA ALA A 157 10.49 -9.31 17.59
C ALA A 157 11.19 -8.37 16.59
N LEU A 158 12.46 -8.63 16.33
CA LEU A 158 13.24 -7.98 15.28
C LEU A 158 13.70 -9.01 14.26
N ARG A 159 13.56 -8.69 12.95
CA ARG A 159 14.22 -9.44 11.90
C ARG A 159 15.61 -8.88 11.68
N VAL A 160 16.59 -9.73 11.80
CA VAL A 160 18.01 -9.41 11.70
C VAL A 160 18.60 -10.12 10.49
N THR A 161 19.19 -9.36 9.57
CA THR A 161 20.03 -9.93 8.50
C THR A 161 21.41 -10.19 9.06
N LEU A 162 21.81 -11.46 9.05
CA LEU A 162 23.12 -11.86 9.55
C LEU A 162 24.24 -11.55 8.57
N ASP A 163 25.39 -11.17 9.09
CA ASP A 163 26.57 -10.88 8.30
C ASP A 163 26.99 -12.07 7.42
N ARG A 164 27.68 -11.75 6.30
CA ARG A 164 28.19 -12.71 5.32
C ARG A 164 27.08 -13.48 4.58
N ASN A 165 25.94 -12.82 4.32
CA ASN A 165 24.80 -13.39 3.57
C ASN A 165 24.30 -14.72 4.14
N ARG A 166 24.29 -14.84 5.48
CA ARG A 166 23.84 -16.07 6.15
C ARG A 166 22.32 -16.16 6.31
N GLY A 167 21.58 -15.17 5.78
CA GLY A 167 20.13 -15.13 5.84
C GLY A 167 19.62 -14.27 6.99
N ASP A 168 18.30 -14.26 7.12
CA ASP A 168 17.57 -13.49 8.10
C ASP A 168 17.09 -14.39 9.24
N VAL A 169 17.00 -13.82 10.43
CA VAL A 169 16.45 -14.50 11.61
C VAL A 169 15.54 -13.56 12.37
N TRP A 170 14.45 -14.08 12.90
CA TRP A 170 13.59 -13.38 13.83
C TRP A 170 14.06 -13.66 15.26
N ILE A 171 14.25 -12.61 16.06
CA ILE A 171 14.65 -12.69 17.47
C ILE A 171 13.59 -11.97 18.30
N GLU A 172 13.04 -12.65 19.31
CA GLU A 172 12.03 -12.06 20.20
C GLU A 172 12.64 -10.97 21.10
N SER A 173 11.81 -10.00 21.48
CA SER A 173 12.21 -8.88 22.33
C SER A 173 12.75 -9.33 23.71
N ALA A 174 12.33 -10.50 24.19
CA ALA A 174 12.83 -11.07 25.43
C ALA A 174 14.35 -11.34 25.38
N ASP A 175 14.85 -11.75 24.20
CA ASP A 175 16.27 -12.04 23.95
C ASP A 175 17.03 -10.85 23.37
N LEU A 176 16.48 -9.65 23.47
CA LEU A 176 17.04 -8.42 22.92
C LEU A 176 17.15 -7.32 23.99
N ARG A 177 18.18 -6.50 23.88
CA ARG A 177 18.35 -5.24 24.62
C ARG A 177 18.82 -4.17 23.66
N PHE A 178 18.40 -2.93 23.88
CA PHE A 178 18.77 -1.81 23.02
C PHE A 178 19.54 -0.73 23.78
N ASP A 179 20.68 -0.37 23.25
CA ASP A 179 21.47 0.78 23.70
C ASP A 179 21.22 1.95 22.75
N ALA A 180 20.32 2.86 23.13
CA ALA A 180 19.95 4.01 22.31
C ALA A 180 21.13 4.98 22.09
N ASP A 181 22.01 5.12 23.07
CA ASP A 181 23.16 6.02 22.97
C ASP A 181 24.16 5.56 21.91
N LYS A 182 24.33 4.24 21.79
CA LYS A 182 25.23 3.62 20.82
C LYS A 182 24.53 3.16 19.54
N LYS A 183 23.19 3.19 19.50
CA LYS A 183 22.37 2.60 18.43
C LYS A 183 22.72 1.14 18.14
N VAL A 184 22.84 0.35 19.20
CA VAL A 184 23.22 -1.06 19.13
C VAL A 184 22.15 -1.90 19.80
N VAL A 185 21.69 -2.93 19.10
CA VAL A 185 20.87 -4.00 19.65
C VAL A 185 21.80 -5.11 20.11
N MET A 186 21.63 -5.58 21.33
CA MET A 186 22.35 -6.73 21.86
C MET A 186 21.40 -7.92 22.00
N THR A 187 21.86 -9.11 21.63
CA THR A 187 21.12 -10.37 21.88
C THR A 187 21.84 -11.26 22.86
N SER A 188 21.07 -11.97 23.68
CA SER A 188 21.57 -13.03 24.57
C SER A 188 21.86 -14.34 23.84
N LEU A 189 21.36 -14.51 22.63
CA LEU A 189 21.54 -15.74 21.86
C LEU A 189 22.98 -15.89 21.37
N ASP A 190 23.49 -17.15 21.43
CA ASP A 190 24.78 -17.47 20.84
C ASP A 190 24.73 -17.34 19.32
N ARG A 191 25.84 -16.88 18.77
CA ARG A 191 26.06 -16.76 17.32
C ARG A 191 25.82 -18.08 16.59
N ARG A 192 26.19 -19.21 17.17
CA ARG A 192 26.00 -20.54 16.57
C ARG A 192 24.53 -20.85 16.43
N ASP A 193 23.73 -20.55 17.45
CA ASP A 193 22.31 -20.80 17.46
C ASP A 193 21.59 -19.93 16.46
N LEU A 194 21.97 -18.65 16.34
CA LEU A 194 21.44 -17.76 15.30
C LEU A 194 21.67 -18.29 13.88
N TYR A 195 22.80 -18.93 13.63
CA TYR A 195 23.07 -19.56 12.34
C TYR A 195 22.29 -20.86 12.12
N VAL A 196 21.94 -21.55 13.17
CA VAL A 196 21.02 -22.72 13.07
C VAL A 196 19.61 -22.25 12.75
N MET A 197 19.14 -21.20 13.42
CA MET A 197 17.82 -20.59 13.18
C MET A 197 17.62 -20.16 11.73
N THR A 198 18.63 -19.59 11.06
CA THR A 198 18.50 -19.21 9.64
C THR A 198 18.28 -20.40 8.72
N ARG A 199 18.78 -21.57 9.04
CA ARG A 199 18.61 -22.79 8.24
C ARG A 199 17.23 -23.44 8.44
N GLU A 200 16.61 -23.17 9.59
CA GLU A 200 15.28 -23.69 9.92
C GLU A 200 14.16 -22.80 9.37
N THR A 201 14.51 -21.63 8.84
CA THR A 201 13.55 -20.62 8.34
C THR A 201 13.21 -20.82 6.85
N TYR A 202 13.92 -21.71 6.12
CA TYR A 202 13.69 -22.02 4.71
C TYR A 202 13.09 -23.40 4.50
#